data_fcb2f7024f40c98b0f7e327fd2c5c4b9
#
_entry.id   fcb2f7024f40c98b0f7e327fd2c5c4b9
#
_cell.length_a   1.000
_cell.length_b   1.000
_cell.length_c   1.000
_cell.angle_alpha   90.00
_cell.angle_beta   90.00
_cell.angle_gamma   90.00
#
_symmetry.space_group_name_H-M   'P 1'
#
loop_
_entity.id
_entity.type
_entity.pdbx_description
1 polymer ?
#
loop_
_entity_poly.entity_id
_entity_poly.type
_entity_poly.pdbx_seq_one_letter_code
_entity_poly.pdbx_strand_id
1 'polypeptide(L)'
;MKKLIALLMTLALLVACFAGCGAKTEKETIVVGYTESAPMNYEENGELIGFDTDLAKAVFENLGYDVYFQLIEWDNKYTDLDSGTIDCVWNGFTCNTKDDDGVARADKVDFSYNYMENRQVIVVKKDSGITKAADLKDKTAAVEDGSAGAEYAATFEGVTVKNCTKQTDCLMEVTSLTADFAVLDAQLAKSYCGKGNYADLQIVDDLSSDVEYYAIGFKKGSKLTAKVNEQLVKLAEDGTIKKIAEKYEVLNTTILDYADQVK
;
A
#
# COMPACT_ATOMS: atom_id res chain seq x y z
N MET A 1 -36.13 -13.40 -61.52
CA MET A 1 -34.85 -12.69 -61.52
C MET A 1 -34.89 -11.34 -60.76
N LYS A 2 -35.86 -10.45 -61.02
CA LYS A 2 -35.91 -9.12 -60.32
C LYS A 2 -36.11 -9.19 -58.80
N LYS A 3 -36.82 -10.20 -58.26
CA LYS A 3 -37.01 -10.38 -56.81
C LYS A 3 -35.77 -10.97 -56.09
N LEU A 4 -34.94 -11.71 -56.78
CA LEU A 4 -33.70 -12.28 -56.24
C LEU A 4 -32.58 -11.20 -56.11
N ILE A 5 -32.56 -10.25 -57.06
CA ILE A 5 -31.59 -9.15 -57.07
C ILE A 5 -31.90 -8.15 -55.93
N ALA A 6 -33.22 -7.90 -55.66
CA ALA A 6 -33.62 -7.03 -54.52
C ALA A 6 -33.25 -7.64 -53.14
N LEU A 7 -33.32 -8.98 -53.01
CA LEU A 7 -32.95 -9.67 -51.76
C LEU A 7 -31.44 -9.65 -51.52
N LEU A 8 -30.62 -9.73 -52.56
CA LEU A 8 -29.16 -9.65 -52.46
C LEU A 8 -28.66 -8.24 -52.18
N MET A 9 -29.33 -7.20 -52.66
CA MET A 9 -28.97 -5.83 -52.33
C MET A 9 -29.34 -5.44 -50.88
N THR A 10 -30.45 -5.97 -50.33
CA THR A 10 -30.82 -5.73 -48.92
C THR A 10 -29.88 -6.46 -47.96
N LEU A 11 -29.34 -7.64 -48.32
CA LEU A 11 -28.38 -8.37 -47.53
C LEU A 11 -26.98 -7.68 -47.52
N ALA A 12 -26.59 -7.09 -48.68
CA ALA A 12 -25.34 -6.33 -48.77
C ALA A 12 -25.37 -4.99 -48.00
N LEU A 13 -26.54 -4.34 -47.89
CA LEU A 13 -26.69 -3.12 -47.04
C LEU A 13 -26.67 -3.44 -45.53
N LEU A 14 -27.16 -4.60 -45.12
CA LEU A 14 -27.12 -5.03 -43.71
C LEU A 14 -25.71 -5.38 -43.25
N VAL A 15 -24.83 -5.89 -44.11
CA VAL A 15 -23.43 -6.19 -43.78
C VAL A 15 -22.58 -4.91 -43.69
N ALA A 16 -22.94 -3.84 -44.44
CA ALA A 16 -22.22 -2.55 -44.39
C ALA A 16 -22.49 -1.75 -43.11
N CYS A 17 -23.59 -2.01 -42.39
CA CYS A 17 -23.90 -1.31 -41.10
C CYS A 17 -23.16 -1.89 -39.89
N PHE A 18 -22.53 -3.07 -40.00
CA PHE A 18 -21.75 -3.65 -38.88
C PHE A 18 -20.25 -3.34 -38.95
N ALA A 19 -19.78 -2.67 -39.97
CA ALA A 19 -18.35 -2.35 -40.13
C ALA A 19 -17.96 -0.95 -39.58
N GLY A 20 -18.84 -0.29 -38.85
CA GLY A 20 -18.67 1.11 -38.40
C GLY A 20 -18.73 1.36 -36.89
N CYS A 21 -18.91 0.33 -36.05
CA CYS A 21 -18.67 0.49 -34.60
C CYS A 21 -17.22 0.12 -34.34
N GLY A 22 -16.32 1.11 -34.24
CA GLY A 22 -15.08 0.97 -33.54
C GLY A 22 -15.42 0.54 -32.11
N ALA A 23 -15.30 -0.75 -31.81
CA ALA A 23 -15.35 -1.24 -30.45
C ALA A 23 -14.27 -0.45 -29.70
N LYS A 24 -14.66 0.50 -28.83
CA LYS A 24 -13.78 0.91 -27.75
C LYS A 24 -13.46 -0.39 -27.03
N THR A 25 -12.25 -0.87 -27.15
CA THR A 25 -11.75 -1.92 -26.27
C THR A 25 -11.87 -1.33 -24.87
N GLU A 26 -12.84 -1.81 -24.08
CA GLU A 26 -12.90 -1.51 -22.66
C GLU A 26 -11.53 -1.90 -22.08
N LYS A 27 -10.90 -0.98 -21.37
CA LYS A 27 -9.66 -1.29 -20.67
C LYS A 27 -9.96 -2.32 -19.60
N GLU A 28 -9.05 -3.24 -19.43
CA GLU A 28 -9.07 -4.16 -18.29
C GLU A 28 -8.85 -3.36 -17.00
N THR A 29 -9.56 -3.70 -15.93
CA THR A 29 -9.45 -3.01 -14.64
C THR A 29 -8.52 -3.80 -13.73
N ILE A 30 -7.58 -3.11 -13.09
CA ILE A 30 -6.75 -3.63 -12.00
C ILE A 30 -7.34 -3.21 -10.67
N VAL A 31 -7.52 -4.17 -9.77
CA VAL A 31 -8.01 -3.94 -8.41
C VAL A 31 -6.82 -3.86 -7.46
N VAL A 32 -6.59 -2.69 -6.89
CA VAL A 32 -5.52 -2.39 -5.93
C VAL A 32 -6.08 -2.46 -4.53
N GLY A 33 -5.62 -3.42 -3.71
CA GLY A 33 -5.97 -3.52 -2.30
C GLY A 33 -5.17 -2.53 -1.46
N TYR A 34 -5.86 -1.76 -0.59
CA TYR A 34 -5.24 -0.78 0.29
C TYR A 34 -5.94 -0.71 1.65
N THR A 35 -5.26 -0.17 2.65
CA THR A 35 -5.83 0.31 3.93
C THR A 35 -5.63 1.82 4.04
N GLU A 36 -6.41 2.49 4.90
CA GLU A 36 -6.22 3.92 5.16
C GLU A 36 -4.93 4.15 5.96
N SER A 37 -3.94 4.72 5.28
CA SER A 37 -2.61 4.99 5.83
C SER A 37 -2.01 6.24 5.17
N ALA A 38 -2.24 7.42 5.76
CA ALA A 38 -1.57 8.63 5.28
C ALA A 38 -0.05 8.56 5.56
N PRO A 39 0.79 9.05 4.63
CA PRO A 39 0.49 9.73 3.38
C PRO A 39 0.38 8.80 2.17
N MET A 40 0.34 7.46 2.35
CA MET A 40 0.33 6.47 1.27
C MET A 40 -1.02 6.39 0.56
N ASN A 41 -2.09 6.08 1.30
CA ASN A 41 -3.46 5.98 0.80
C ASN A 41 -4.39 6.57 1.87
N TYR A 42 -5.11 7.63 1.56
CA TYR A 42 -6.05 8.26 2.50
C TYR A 42 -7.12 9.07 1.78
N GLU A 43 -8.23 9.30 2.45
CA GLU A 43 -9.30 10.12 1.90
C GLU A 43 -9.12 11.59 2.30
N GLU A 44 -9.23 12.49 1.31
CA GLU A 44 -9.32 13.92 1.51
C GLU A 44 -10.46 14.48 0.67
N ASN A 45 -11.42 15.18 1.31
CA ASN A 45 -12.61 15.74 0.66
C ASN A 45 -13.45 14.71 -0.13
N GLY A 46 -13.44 13.44 0.27
CA GLY A 46 -14.17 12.34 -0.39
C GLY A 46 -13.46 11.78 -1.62
N GLU A 47 -12.20 12.10 -1.82
CA GLU A 47 -11.35 11.54 -2.86
C GLU A 47 -10.19 10.75 -2.24
N LEU A 48 -9.95 9.54 -2.76
CA LEU A 48 -8.78 8.75 -2.38
C LEU A 48 -7.53 9.31 -3.03
N ILE A 49 -6.60 9.76 -2.20
CA ILE A 49 -5.31 10.34 -2.58
C ILE A 49 -4.17 9.66 -1.81
N GLY A 50 -2.95 10.04 -2.07
CA GLY A 50 -1.75 9.55 -1.38
C GLY A 50 -0.65 9.15 -2.35
N PHE A 51 0.55 8.96 -1.81
CA PHE A 51 1.71 8.60 -2.60
C PHE A 51 1.49 7.28 -3.36
N ASP A 52 1.06 6.23 -2.65
CA ASP A 52 0.80 4.92 -3.26
C ASP A 52 -0.38 4.98 -4.24
N THR A 53 -1.43 5.74 -3.90
CA THR A 53 -2.58 5.95 -4.78
C THR A 53 -2.19 6.58 -6.11
N ASP A 54 -1.42 7.68 -6.08
CA ASP A 54 -1.02 8.39 -7.30
C ASP A 54 0.02 7.58 -8.10
N LEU A 55 0.93 6.88 -7.42
CA LEU A 55 1.92 6.04 -8.08
C LEU A 55 1.27 4.82 -8.74
N ALA A 56 0.30 4.17 -8.09
CA ALA A 56 -0.46 3.06 -8.67
C ALA A 56 -1.24 3.50 -9.92
N LYS A 57 -1.91 4.66 -9.87
CA LYS A 57 -2.56 5.25 -11.04
C LYS A 57 -1.56 5.45 -12.17
N ALA A 58 -0.41 6.09 -11.92
CA ALA A 58 0.60 6.36 -12.94
C ALA A 58 1.15 5.07 -13.59
N VAL A 59 1.42 4.04 -12.79
CA VAL A 59 1.91 2.75 -13.26
C VAL A 59 0.88 2.03 -14.12
N PHE A 60 -0.34 1.83 -13.63
CA PHE A 60 -1.33 1.01 -14.31
C PHE A 60 -1.97 1.71 -15.51
N GLU A 61 -2.16 3.04 -15.46
CA GLU A 61 -2.60 3.80 -16.62
C GLU A 61 -1.60 3.76 -17.78
N ASN A 62 -0.28 3.83 -17.48
CA ASN A 62 0.77 3.65 -18.48
C ASN A 62 0.79 2.23 -19.06
N LEU A 63 0.36 1.24 -18.31
CA LEU A 63 0.18 -0.13 -18.80
C LEU A 63 -1.13 -0.33 -19.55
N GLY A 64 -2.01 0.68 -19.60
CA GLY A 64 -3.27 0.65 -20.36
C GLY A 64 -4.45 0.08 -19.58
N TYR A 65 -4.35 -0.05 -18.27
CA TYR A 65 -5.43 -0.49 -17.37
C TYR A 65 -6.21 0.69 -16.81
N ASP A 66 -7.47 0.44 -16.42
CA ASP A 66 -8.18 1.27 -15.47
C ASP A 66 -7.88 0.77 -14.05
N VAL A 67 -7.88 1.68 -13.06
CA VAL A 67 -7.51 1.33 -11.67
C VAL A 67 -8.73 1.47 -10.78
N TYR A 68 -9.02 0.42 -10.00
CA TYR A 68 -10.01 0.44 -8.94
C TYR A 68 -9.31 0.17 -7.61
N PHE A 69 -9.58 0.99 -6.60
CA PHE A 69 -9.02 0.83 -5.26
C PHE A 69 -10.04 0.15 -4.35
N GLN A 70 -9.65 -0.99 -3.78
CA GLN A 70 -10.46 -1.78 -2.85
C GLN A 70 -9.90 -1.63 -1.44
N LEU A 71 -10.71 -1.05 -0.54
CA LEU A 71 -10.38 -1.06 0.89
C LEU A 71 -10.41 -2.50 1.41
N ILE A 72 -9.34 -2.94 2.05
CA ILE A 72 -9.20 -4.27 2.65
C ILE A 72 -8.92 -4.17 4.15
N GLU A 73 -9.07 -5.27 4.87
CA GLU A 73 -8.46 -5.47 6.18
C GLU A 73 -7.05 -6.05 5.98
N TRP A 74 -6.05 -5.48 6.66
CA TRP A 74 -4.65 -5.85 6.41
C TRP A 74 -4.37 -7.35 6.62
N ASP A 75 -4.99 -7.94 7.63
CA ASP A 75 -4.83 -9.37 7.92
C ASP A 75 -5.39 -10.28 6.79
N ASN A 76 -6.33 -9.79 6.00
CA ASN A 76 -6.91 -10.52 4.87
C ASN A 76 -6.13 -10.41 3.54
N LYS A 77 -5.04 -9.62 3.48
CA LYS A 77 -4.28 -9.31 2.26
C LYS A 77 -3.93 -10.53 1.39
N TYR A 78 -3.51 -11.63 2.01
CA TYR A 78 -3.14 -12.85 1.28
C TYR A 78 -4.37 -13.59 0.73
N THR A 79 -5.43 -13.67 1.54
CA THR A 79 -6.70 -14.29 1.12
C THR A 79 -7.32 -13.55 -0.05
N ASP A 80 -7.29 -12.21 -0.01
CA ASP A 80 -7.82 -11.36 -1.08
C ASP A 80 -7.01 -11.47 -2.38
N LEU A 81 -5.68 -11.58 -2.28
CA LEU A 81 -4.80 -11.88 -3.42
C LEU A 81 -5.06 -13.27 -3.99
N ASP A 82 -5.17 -14.28 -3.13
CA ASP A 82 -5.32 -15.68 -3.56
C ASP A 82 -6.68 -15.94 -4.21
N SER A 83 -7.74 -15.30 -3.70
CA SER A 83 -9.09 -15.39 -4.28
C SER A 83 -9.24 -14.57 -5.56
N GLY A 84 -8.34 -13.63 -5.85
CA GLY A 84 -8.46 -12.68 -6.95
C GLY A 84 -9.47 -11.57 -6.69
N THR A 85 -9.82 -11.31 -5.42
CA THR A 85 -10.60 -10.13 -5.02
C THR A 85 -9.83 -8.85 -5.32
N ILE A 86 -8.49 -8.90 -5.18
CA ILE A 86 -7.54 -7.86 -5.56
C ILE A 86 -6.44 -8.45 -6.44
N ASP A 87 -5.86 -7.63 -7.32
CA ASP A 87 -4.76 -8.01 -8.20
C ASP A 87 -3.39 -7.76 -7.56
N CYS A 88 -3.31 -6.76 -6.69
CA CYS A 88 -2.12 -6.45 -5.90
C CYS A 88 -2.49 -5.76 -4.58
N VAL A 89 -1.56 -5.82 -3.62
CA VAL A 89 -1.57 -5.00 -2.40
C VAL A 89 -0.56 -3.88 -2.59
N TRP A 90 -1.03 -2.63 -2.53
CA TRP A 90 -0.19 -1.45 -2.65
C TRP A 90 -0.52 -0.43 -1.55
N ASN A 91 0.14 -0.60 -0.41
CA ASN A 91 -0.17 0.16 0.80
C ASN A 91 0.97 0.03 1.81
N GLY A 92 2.16 0.54 1.48
CA GLY A 92 3.29 0.44 2.40
C GLY A 92 3.61 -1.00 2.83
N PHE A 93 3.58 -1.97 1.91
CA PHE A 93 3.76 -3.37 2.23
C PHE A 93 5.23 -3.70 2.45
N THR A 94 5.66 -3.82 3.70
CA THR A 94 7.02 -4.23 4.08
C THR A 94 7.34 -5.61 3.53
N CYS A 95 8.36 -5.70 2.66
CA CYS A 95 8.68 -6.94 1.93
C CYS A 95 9.79 -7.77 2.57
N ASN A 96 10.64 -7.17 3.40
CA ASN A 96 11.82 -7.81 3.98
C ASN A 96 11.62 -8.25 5.45
N THR A 97 10.40 -8.55 5.83
CA THR A 97 10.05 -9.10 7.14
C THR A 97 9.33 -10.45 7.03
N LYS A 98 8.95 -11.02 8.15
CA LYS A 98 8.15 -12.24 8.27
C LYS A 98 6.78 -11.89 8.80
N ASP A 99 5.84 -12.80 8.72
CA ASP A 99 4.56 -12.71 9.42
C ASP A 99 4.60 -13.50 10.74
N ASP A 100 3.55 -13.40 11.54
CA ASP A 100 3.41 -14.03 12.87
C ASP A 100 3.63 -15.54 12.85
N ASP A 101 3.40 -16.20 11.71
CA ASP A 101 3.70 -17.62 11.51
C ASP A 101 5.19 -17.92 11.26
N GLY A 102 6.04 -16.90 11.26
CA GLY A 102 7.48 -16.97 11.02
C GLY A 102 7.88 -17.16 9.56
N VAL A 103 6.92 -17.15 8.62
CA VAL A 103 7.19 -17.28 7.19
C VAL A 103 7.53 -15.92 6.61
N ALA A 104 8.60 -15.84 5.81
CA ALA A 104 8.95 -14.60 5.14
C ALA A 104 7.83 -14.18 4.18
N ARG A 105 7.45 -12.90 4.18
CA ARG A 105 6.42 -12.36 3.27
C ARG A 105 6.75 -12.61 1.81
N ALA A 106 8.04 -12.56 1.46
CA ALA A 106 8.54 -12.88 0.12
C ALA A 106 8.33 -14.36 -0.28
N ASP A 107 8.05 -15.26 0.66
CA ASP A 107 7.68 -16.64 0.34
C ASP A 107 6.18 -16.78 0.04
N LYS A 108 5.35 -15.85 0.54
CA LYS A 108 3.89 -15.86 0.35
C LYS A 108 3.44 -15.15 -0.93
N VAL A 109 4.11 -14.06 -1.32
CA VAL A 109 3.76 -13.24 -2.49
C VAL A 109 4.97 -12.94 -3.35
N ASP A 110 4.77 -12.54 -4.60
CA ASP A 110 5.80 -11.94 -5.43
C ASP A 110 5.80 -10.43 -5.19
N PHE A 111 6.94 -9.88 -4.80
CA PHE A 111 7.11 -8.44 -4.62
C PHE A 111 7.67 -7.77 -5.87
N SER A 112 7.24 -6.54 -6.10
CA SER A 112 7.91 -5.63 -7.01
C SER A 112 9.31 -5.25 -6.53
N TYR A 113 10.00 -4.42 -7.29
CA TYR A 113 11.12 -3.64 -6.75
C TYR A 113 10.66 -2.79 -5.58
N ASN A 114 11.57 -2.58 -4.63
CA ASN A 114 11.33 -1.71 -3.49
C ASN A 114 11.21 -0.26 -3.97
N TYR A 115 10.17 0.45 -3.53
CA TYR A 115 9.94 1.83 -3.97
C TYR A 115 10.11 2.86 -2.85
N MET A 116 10.19 2.41 -1.58
CA MET A 116 10.32 3.29 -0.42
C MET A 116 11.02 2.60 0.75
N GLU A 117 11.77 3.37 1.55
CA GLU A 117 12.27 2.97 2.86
C GLU A 117 11.29 3.34 3.96
N ASN A 118 11.19 2.49 4.97
CA ASN A 118 10.40 2.71 6.17
C ASN A 118 11.12 2.17 7.42
N ARG A 119 10.54 2.42 8.58
CA ARG A 119 10.87 1.81 9.88
C ARG A 119 9.60 1.71 10.71
N GLN A 120 9.54 0.75 11.61
CA GLN A 120 8.57 0.78 12.68
C GLN A 120 9.07 1.71 13.79
N VAL A 121 8.18 2.55 14.31
CA VAL A 121 8.49 3.53 15.36
C VAL A 121 7.55 3.37 16.54
N ILE A 122 8.03 3.76 17.73
CA ILE A 122 7.23 3.79 18.95
C ILE A 122 6.57 5.17 19.08
N VAL A 123 5.24 5.16 19.20
CA VAL A 123 4.42 6.34 19.43
C VAL A 123 3.84 6.31 20.83
N VAL A 124 4.01 7.40 21.57
CA VAL A 124 3.59 7.54 22.96
C VAL A 124 2.92 8.89 23.21
N LYS A 125 2.24 9.02 24.33
CA LYS A 125 1.87 10.36 24.82
C LYS A 125 3.13 11.11 25.30
N LYS A 126 3.16 12.41 25.10
CA LYS A 126 4.29 13.30 25.49
C LYS A 126 4.63 13.22 26.98
N ASP A 127 3.66 12.93 27.82
CA ASP A 127 3.78 12.81 29.29
C ASP A 127 3.91 11.36 29.78
N SER A 128 4.08 10.38 28.88
CA SER A 128 4.15 8.94 29.23
C SER A 128 5.36 8.54 30.06
N GLY A 129 6.45 9.30 29.97
CA GLY A 129 7.74 8.93 30.58
C GLY A 129 8.51 7.84 29.84
N ILE A 130 7.99 7.30 28.74
CA ILE A 130 8.66 6.29 27.89
C ILE A 130 9.65 7.01 26.98
N THR A 131 10.95 6.67 27.13
CA THR A 131 12.05 7.30 26.37
C THR A 131 13.06 6.29 25.83
N LYS A 132 13.02 5.04 26.29
CA LYS A 132 13.94 3.97 25.90
C LYS A 132 13.29 2.59 25.99
N ALA A 133 13.85 1.59 25.34
CA ALA A 133 13.31 0.24 25.27
C ALA A 133 13.00 -0.39 26.66
N ALA A 134 13.84 -0.13 27.67
CA ALA A 134 13.60 -0.63 29.03
C ALA A 134 12.30 -0.12 29.66
N ASP A 135 11.79 1.04 29.23
CA ASP A 135 10.56 1.64 29.74
C ASP A 135 9.30 0.97 29.18
N LEU A 136 9.44 0.12 28.14
CA LEU A 136 8.35 -0.63 27.50
C LEU A 136 7.97 -1.90 28.28
N LYS A 137 8.82 -2.36 29.20
CA LYS A 137 8.56 -3.57 29.97
C LYS A 137 7.27 -3.44 30.77
N ASP A 138 6.47 -4.51 30.75
CA ASP A 138 5.16 -4.63 31.42
C ASP A 138 4.13 -3.58 30.93
N LYS A 139 4.32 -3.07 29.70
CA LYS A 139 3.44 -2.10 29.04
C LYS A 139 2.60 -2.77 27.97
N THR A 140 1.53 -2.09 27.56
CA THR A 140 0.64 -2.54 26.47
C THR A 140 0.96 -1.78 25.18
N ALA A 141 1.29 -2.51 24.12
CA ALA A 141 1.51 -2.01 22.77
C ALA A 141 0.23 -2.17 21.94
N ALA A 142 -0.27 -1.09 21.34
CA ALA A 142 -1.28 -1.17 20.29
C ALA A 142 -0.58 -1.33 18.94
N VAL A 143 -0.99 -2.33 18.14
CA VAL A 143 -0.45 -2.67 16.83
C VAL A 143 -1.56 -3.03 15.87
N GLU A 144 -1.38 -2.80 14.57
CA GLU A 144 -2.28 -3.37 13.57
C GLU A 144 -1.99 -4.86 13.42
N ASP A 145 -3.05 -5.67 13.41
CA ASP A 145 -2.94 -7.13 13.32
C ASP A 145 -2.25 -7.56 12.02
N GLY A 146 -1.32 -8.54 12.10
CA GLY A 146 -0.54 -9.01 10.96
C GLY A 146 0.39 -7.98 10.33
N SER A 147 0.71 -6.87 11.04
CA SER A 147 1.63 -5.81 10.56
C SER A 147 3.09 -6.09 10.93
N ALA A 148 4.03 -5.38 10.29
CA ALA A 148 5.44 -5.37 10.71
C ALA A 148 5.59 -4.74 12.10
N GLY A 149 4.70 -3.83 12.49
CA GLY A 149 4.63 -3.26 13.83
C GLY A 149 4.31 -4.29 14.90
N ALA A 150 3.45 -5.25 14.63
CA ALA A 150 3.14 -6.35 15.54
C ALA A 150 4.39 -7.22 15.79
N GLU A 151 5.13 -7.56 14.74
CA GLU A 151 6.39 -8.30 14.84
C GLU A 151 7.45 -7.52 15.65
N TYR A 152 7.59 -6.22 15.37
CA TYR A 152 8.54 -5.40 16.11
C TYR A 152 8.16 -5.28 17.59
N ALA A 153 6.87 -5.12 17.91
CA ALA A 153 6.38 -5.11 19.29
C ALA A 153 6.70 -6.43 20.03
N ALA A 154 6.59 -7.56 19.35
CA ALA A 154 6.88 -8.88 19.92
C ALA A 154 8.36 -9.08 20.31
N THR A 155 9.27 -8.24 19.81
CA THR A 155 10.70 -8.31 20.19
C THR A 155 10.97 -7.75 21.60
N PHE A 156 10.04 -7.00 22.20
CA PHE A 156 10.22 -6.37 23.50
C PHE A 156 9.75 -7.30 24.62
N GLU A 157 10.65 -7.64 25.54
CA GLU A 157 10.35 -8.53 26.69
C GLU A 157 9.30 -7.92 27.61
N GLY A 158 8.27 -8.69 27.94
CA GLY A 158 7.23 -8.34 28.89
C GLY A 158 6.16 -7.40 28.34
N VAL A 159 6.20 -7.05 27.05
CA VAL A 159 5.15 -6.25 26.41
C VAL A 159 3.91 -7.11 26.15
N THR A 160 2.74 -6.55 26.48
CA THR A 160 1.46 -7.10 26.08
C THR A 160 0.99 -6.48 24.77
N VAL A 161 0.75 -7.29 23.75
CA VAL A 161 0.26 -6.82 22.45
C VAL A 161 -1.25 -6.73 22.46
N LYS A 162 -1.78 -5.59 21.99
CA LYS A 162 -3.19 -5.33 21.73
C LYS A 162 -3.38 -5.10 20.24
N ASN A 163 -4.01 -6.05 19.56
CA ASN A 163 -4.29 -5.98 18.14
C ASN A 163 -5.41 -4.98 17.83
N CYS A 164 -5.22 -4.19 16.81
CA CYS A 164 -6.15 -3.24 16.23
C CYS A 164 -6.39 -3.60 14.75
N THR A 165 -7.52 -3.19 14.21
CA THR A 165 -7.84 -3.44 12.78
C THR A 165 -7.04 -2.52 11.85
N LYS A 166 -6.68 -1.31 12.33
CA LYS A 166 -5.96 -0.27 11.56
C LYS A 166 -4.89 0.39 12.41
N GLN A 167 -3.82 0.88 11.78
CA GLN A 167 -2.80 1.66 12.47
C GLN A 167 -3.35 2.95 13.10
N THR A 168 -4.35 3.59 12.49
CA THR A 168 -5.03 4.76 13.07
C THR A 168 -5.80 4.45 14.34
N ASP A 169 -6.32 3.23 14.48
CA ASP A 169 -6.97 2.78 15.72
C ASP A 169 -5.94 2.68 16.86
N CYS A 170 -4.70 2.27 16.55
CA CYS A 170 -3.62 2.23 17.55
C CYS A 170 -3.32 3.62 18.14
N LEU A 171 -3.39 4.68 17.33
CA LEU A 171 -3.26 6.06 17.83
C LEU A 171 -4.38 6.43 18.79
N MET A 172 -5.61 5.97 18.53
CA MET A 172 -6.76 6.20 19.43
C MET A 172 -6.59 5.44 20.75
N GLU A 173 -6.05 4.20 20.71
CA GLU A 173 -5.77 3.41 21.92
C GLU A 173 -4.77 4.10 22.83
N VAL A 174 -3.71 4.70 22.28
CA VAL A 174 -2.73 5.48 23.07
C VAL A 174 -3.35 6.78 23.59
N THR A 175 -4.14 7.46 22.78
CA THR A 175 -4.80 8.71 23.18
C THR A 175 -5.78 8.47 24.32
N SER A 176 -6.53 7.37 24.30
CA SER A 176 -7.51 6.98 25.32
C SER A 176 -6.90 6.30 26.54
N LEU A 177 -5.58 6.08 26.55
CA LEU A 177 -4.86 5.36 27.63
C LEU A 177 -5.27 3.89 27.79
N THR A 178 -5.79 3.28 26.75
CA THR A 178 -6.09 1.82 26.72
C THR A 178 -4.90 1.00 26.19
N ALA A 179 -3.88 1.69 25.65
CA ALA A 179 -2.53 1.21 25.44
C ALA A 179 -1.52 2.25 25.92
N ASP A 180 -0.34 1.82 26.35
CA ASP A 180 0.72 2.69 26.81
C ASP A 180 1.49 3.32 25.63
N PHE A 181 1.62 2.58 24.53
CA PHE A 181 2.28 3.01 23.30
C PHE A 181 1.70 2.30 22.08
N ALA A 182 2.00 2.81 20.90
CA ALA A 182 1.73 2.12 19.65
C ALA A 182 3.02 1.84 18.89
N VAL A 183 3.03 0.80 18.05
CA VAL A 183 4.08 0.52 17.08
C VAL A 183 3.49 0.69 15.70
N LEU A 184 4.03 1.63 14.93
CA LEU A 184 3.45 2.09 13.67
C LEU A 184 4.53 2.33 12.63
N ASP A 185 4.13 2.32 11.37
CA ASP A 185 4.95 2.83 10.26
C ASP A 185 5.36 4.28 10.49
N ALA A 186 6.66 4.56 10.32
CA ALA A 186 7.19 5.91 10.52
C ALA A 186 6.51 6.96 9.62
N GLN A 187 6.11 6.58 8.41
CA GLN A 187 5.42 7.47 7.48
C GLN A 187 4.05 7.89 8.04
N LEU A 188 3.26 6.91 8.55
CA LEU A 188 1.98 7.18 9.19
C LEU A 188 2.17 7.99 10.47
N ALA A 189 3.07 7.59 11.35
CA ALA A 189 3.33 8.28 12.62
C ALA A 189 3.68 9.76 12.40
N LYS A 190 4.53 10.09 11.42
CA LYS A 190 4.88 11.49 11.06
C LYS A 190 3.69 12.29 10.53
N SER A 191 2.74 11.62 9.88
CA SER A 191 1.55 12.29 9.34
C SER A 191 0.57 12.71 10.43
N TYR A 192 0.50 11.98 11.54
CA TYR A 192 -0.50 12.20 12.60
C TYR A 192 0.05 12.77 13.90
N CYS A 193 1.22 12.29 14.38
CA CYS A 193 1.75 12.71 15.69
C CYS A 193 2.02 14.21 15.75
N GLY A 194 1.60 14.81 16.87
CA GLY A 194 1.74 16.24 17.11
C GLY A 194 0.71 17.12 16.39
N LYS A 195 -0.31 16.54 15.71
CA LYS A 195 -1.30 17.26 14.90
C LYS A 195 -2.73 16.89 15.32
N GLY A 196 -3.65 17.86 15.21
CA GLY A 196 -5.08 17.64 15.40
C GLY A 196 -5.43 16.90 16.68
N ASN A 197 -6.19 15.81 16.55
CA ASN A 197 -6.60 14.94 17.67
C ASN A 197 -5.43 14.19 18.32
N TYR A 198 -4.26 14.14 17.68
CA TYR A 198 -3.05 13.47 18.15
C TYR A 198 -1.94 14.45 18.52
N ALA A 199 -2.30 15.71 18.84
CA ALA A 199 -1.36 16.77 19.25
C ALA A 199 -0.51 16.38 20.46
N ASP A 200 -1.02 15.53 21.34
CA ASP A 200 -0.35 15.05 22.54
C ASP A 200 0.50 13.80 22.32
N LEU A 201 0.48 13.24 21.12
CA LEU A 201 1.32 12.11 20.76
C LEU A 201 2.67 12.56 20.18
N GLN A 202 3.68 11.74 20.39
CA GLN A 202 5.02 11.91 19.82
C GLN A 202 5.64 10.57 19.46
N ILE A 203 6.57 10.61 18.50
CA ILE A 203 7.47 9.48 18.18
C ILE A 203 8.62 9.52 19.19
N VAL A 204 9.06 8.35 19.65
CA VAL A 204 10.28 8.22 20.48
C VAL A 204 11.46 8.04 19.53
N ASP A 205 12.31 9.06 19.41
CA ASP A 205 13.33 9.20 18.36
C ASP A 205 14.34 8.02 18.29
N ASP A 206 14.75 7.48 19.44
CA ASP A 206 15.78 6.43 19.51
C ASP A 206 15.19 4.99 19.51
N LEU A 207 13.86 4.86 19.35
CA LEU A 207 13.18 3.57 19.33
C LEU A 207 12.54 3.30 17.98
N SER A 208 13.32 2.73 17.07
CA SER A 208 12.83 2.28 15.77
C SER A 208 13.40 0.91 15.40
N SER A 209 12.71 0.20 14.50
CA SER A 209 13.25 -1.01 13.88
C SER A 209 14.45 -0.69 12.98
N ASP A 210 15.11 -1.74 12.48
CA ASP A 210 15.97 -1.63 11.31
C ASP A 210 15.20 -1.10 10.11
N VAL A 211 15.93 -0.69 9.05
CA VAL A 211 15.31 -0.25 7.80
C VAL A 211 14.54 -1.40 7.18
N GLU A 212 13.31 -1.11 6.82
CA GLU A 212 12.45 -1.97 6.03
C GLU A 212 12.10 -1.30 4.69
N TYR A 213 11.65 -2.11 3.73
CA TYR A 213 11.36 -1.64 2.40
C TYR A 213 9.91 -1.93 2.02
N TYR A 214 9.24 -0.94 1.45
CA TYR A 214 7.93 -1.12 0.84
C TYR A 214 8.07 -1.60 -0.60
N ALA A 215 7.30 -2.61 -0.93
CA ALA A 215 7.13 -3.13 -2.26
C ALA A 215 5.66 -3.48 -2.53
N ILE A 216 5.29 -3.66 -3.78
CA ILE A 216 3.94 -4.01 -4.18
C ILE A 216 3.82 -5.53 -4.17
N GLY A 217 2.85 -6.06 -3.41
CA GLY A 217 2.61 -7.50 -3.31
C GLY A 217 1.66 -8.01 -4.38
N PHE A 218 2.05 -9.07 -5.07
CA PHE A 218 1.25 -9.77 -6.08
C PHE A 218 1.10 -11.24 -5.71
N LYS A 219 0.04 -11.89 -6.18
CA LYS A 219 -0.07 -13.34 -6.12
C LYS A 219 1.15 -14.00 -6.75
N LYS A 220 1.67 -15.09 -6.16
CA LYS A 220 2.80 -15.85 -6.69
C LYS A 220 2.61 -16.23 -8.17
N GLY A 221 3.63 -15.95 -8.98
CA GLY A 221 3.63 -16.21 -10.42
C GLY A 221 2.87 -15.15 -11.25
N SER A 222 2.53 -14.00 -10.67
CA SER A 222 1.85 -12.90 -11.38
C SER A 222 2.74 -12.33 -12.48
N LYS A 223 2.17 -12.20 -13.68
CA LYS A 223 2.85 -11.52 -14.80
C LYS A 223 2.88 -10.00 -14.67
N LEU A 224 2.10 -9.44 -13.73
CA LEU A 224 2.08 -8.01 -13.48
C LEU A 224 3.37 -7.54 -12.82
N THR A 225 3.98 -8.36 -11.95
CA THR A 225 5.20 -8.01 -11.20
C THR A 225 6.30 -7.46 -12.12
N ALA A 226 6.63 -8.17 -13.20
CA ALA A 226 7.66 -7.74 -14.14
C ALA A 226 7.27 -6.44 -14.88
N LYS A 227 6.02 -6.31 -15.32
CA LYS A 227 5.51 -5.11 -16.00
C LYS A 227 5.55 -3.89 -15.09
N VAL A 228 5.16 -4.06 -13.83
CA VAL A 228 5.19 -3.00 -12.82
C VAL A 228 6.62 -2.57 -12.52
N ASN A 229 7.55 -3.50 -12.39
CA ASN A 229 8.97 -3.19 -12.21
C ASN A 229 9.53 -2.34 -13.35
N GLU A 230 9.21 -2.68 -14.61
CA GLU A 230 9.60 -1.86 -15.76
C GLU A 230 9.01 -0.44 -15.70
N GLN A 231 7.77 -0.28 -15.21
CA GLN A 231 7.15 1.04 -15.07
C GLN A 231 7.78 1.83 -13.92
N LEU A 232 8.09 1.20 -12.78
CA LEU A 232 8.78 1.88 -11.67
C LEU A 232 10.11 2.49 -12.13
N VAL A 233 10.91 1.74 -12.88
CA VAL A 233 12.17 2.25 -13.47
C VAL A 233 11.91 3.45 -14.38
N LYS A 234 10.98 3.33 -15.33
CA LYS A 234 10.65 4.42 -16.29
C LYS A 234 10.16 5.68 -15.59
N LEU A 235 9.25 5.52 -14.60
CA LEU A 235 8.67 6.64 -13.87
C LEU A 235 9.67 7.30 -12.89
N ALA A 236 10.69 6.58 -12.47
CA ALA A 236 11.83 7.16 -11.74
C ALA A 236 12.72 7.97 -12.69
N GLU A 237 13.09 7.41 -13.84
CA GLU A 237 13.94 8.05 -14.85
C GLU A 237 13.31 9.34 -15.41
N ASP A 238 12.00 9.37 -15.66
CA ASP A 238 11.31 10.55 -16.19
C ASP A 238 10.93 11.58 -15.10
N GLY A 239 11.18 11.25 -13.82
CA GLY A 239 10.96 12.13 -12.67
C GLY A 239 9.51 12.14 -12.17
N THR A 240 8.64 11.26 -12.64
CA THR A 240 7.24 11.16 -12.18
C THR A 240 7.17 10.74 -10.72
N ILE A 241 7.93 9.68 -10.31
CA ILE A 241 7.98 9.24 -8.90
C ILE A 241 8.46 10.39 -8.00
N LYS A 242 9.50 11.12 -8.43
CA LYS A 242 10.01 12.25 -7.67
C LYS A 242 8.95 13.33 -7.44
N LYS A 243 8.18 13.71 -8.46
CA LYS A 243 7.11 14.71 -8.34
C LYS A 243 5.99 14.25 -7.40
N ILE A 244 5.62 12.97 -7.46
CA ILE A 244 4.63 12.40 -6.55
C ILE A 244 5.18 12.42 -5.11
N ALA A 245 6.43 12.02 -4.91
CA ALA A 245 7.08 12.02 -3.60
C ALA A 245 7.20 13.43 -2.98
N GLU A 246 7.50 14.44 -3.80
CA GLU A 246 7.52 15.84 -3.37
C GLU A 246 6.13 16.33 -2.96
N LYS A 247 5.08 15.95 -3.69
CA LYS A 247 3.68 16.30 -3.38
C LYS A 247 3.24 15.81 -2.00
N TYR A 248 3.68 14.63 -1.61
CA TYR A 248 3.30 13.98 -0.33
C TYR A 248 4.39 14.06 0.75
N GLU A 249 5.44 14.85 0.53
CA GLU A 249 6.54 15.10 1.48
C GLU A 249 7.31 13.82 1.91
N VAL A 250 7.37 12.81 1.03
CA VAL A 250 8.02 11.52 1.29
C VAL A 250 9.31 11.29 0.48
N LEU A 251 9.82 12.34 -0.17
CA LEU A 251 10.99 12.23 -1.07
C LEU A 251 12.23 11.62 -0.37
N ASN A 252 12.41 11.90 0.91
CA ASN A 252 13.60 11.46 1.67
C ASN A 252 13.67 9.94 1.85
N THR A 253 12.57 9.24 1.71
CA THR A 253 12.45 7.79 1.88
C THR A 253 12.09 7.08 0.57
N THR A 254 11.76 7.83 -0.48
CA THR A 254 11.42 7.29 -1.79
C THR A 254 12.65 6.83 -2.54
N ILE A 255 12.61 5.61 -3.08
CA ILE A 255 13.69 5.05 -3.91
C ILE A 255 13.51 5.57 -5.34
N LEU A 256 14.52 6.24 -5.86
CA LEU A 256 14.54 6.80 -7.23
C LEU A 256 15.57 6.12 -8.13
N ASP A 257 16.48 5.33 -7.56
CA ASP A 257 17.47 4.56 -8.31
C ASP A 257 17.20 3.05 -8.11
N TYR A 258 16.97 2.37 -9.20
CA TYR A 258 16.67 0.94 -9.25
C TYR A 258 17.83 0.10 -9.79
N ALA A 259 19.02 0.69 -10.02
CA ALA A 259 20.14 0.01 -10.67
C ALA A 259 20.54 -1.31 -9.95
N ASP A 260 20.52 -1.30 -8.62
CA ASP A 260 20.85 -2.49 -7.81
C ASP A 260 19.73 -3.54 -7.78
N GLN A 261 18.52 -3.20 -8.20
CA GLN A 261 17.36 -4.09 -8.22
C GLN A 261 17.09 -4.68 -9.61
N VAL A 262 17.57 -4.04 -10.68
CA VAL A 262 17.48 -4.53 -12.06
C VAL A 262 18.52 -5.63 -12.26
N LYS A 263 18.05 -6.86 -12.50
CA LYS A 263 18.91 -8.04 -12.74
C LYS A 263 18.95 -8.40 -14.22
#